data_b10a0269a597e83b4a39b2f6285b186d
#
_entry.id   b10a0269a597e83b4a39b2f6285b186d
#
_cell.length_a   1.000
_cell.length_b   1.000
_cell.length_c   1.000
_cell.angle_alpha   90.00
_cell.angle_beta   90.00
_cell.angle_gamma   90.00
#
_symmetry.space_group_name_H-M   'P 1'
#
loop_
_entity.id
_entity.type
_entity.pdbx_description
1 polymer ?
#
loop_
_entity_poly.entity_id
_entity_poly.type
_entity_poly.pdbx_seq_one_letter_code
_entity_poly.pdbx_strand_id
1 'polypeptide(L)'
;MPRITLIAETNSLLSIVMGAADTFMTANFSGSPGDEKPPWFETQIVSIDGKPLTGFGNVSVTPHTSIGAVDETDIILIPGFMPLFDSKANRSQELVEWLAYQYGKGTLMCSVCTGAFLLAETGLLDGKTATTNWQFADLFQQTYPDVN
;
A
#
# COMPACT_ATOMS: atom_id res chain seq x y z
N MET A 1 6.02 19.11 0.51
CA MET A 1 6.74 17.90 0.08
C MET A 1 5.76 16.75 0.20
N PRO A 2 5.43 16.04 -0.89
CA PRO A 2 4.49 14.92 -0.85
C PRO A 2 4.95 13.80 0.09
N ARG A 3 4.02 13.32 0.92
CA ARG A 3 4.20 12.18 1.83
C ARG A 3 3.65 10.92 1.21
N ILE A 4 4.48 9.89 1.15
CA ILE A 4 4.15 8.60 0.57
C ILE A 4 4.16 7.55 1.65
N THR A 5 3.02 6.93 1.88
CA THR A 5 2.85 5.87 2.86
C THR A 5 2.77 4.52 2.15
N LEU A 6 3.67 3.63 2.49
CA LEU A 6 3.75 2.27 1.97
C LEU A 6 3.22 1.31 3.03
N ILE A 7 2.17 0.56 2.67
CA ILE A 7 1.59 -0.44 3.57
C ILE A 7 2.46 -1.68 3.59
N ALA A 8 2.77 -2.17 4.78
CA ALA A 8 3.39 -3.48 4.99
C ALA A 8 2.60 -4.24 6.05
N GLU A 9 2.14 -5.42 5.70
CA GLU A 9 1.41 -6.33 6.59
C GLU A 9 1.93 -7.75 6.42
N THR A 10 1.53 -8.62 7.33
CA THR A 10 1.83 -10.05 7.21
C THR A 10 1.40 -10.55 5.83
N ASN A 11 2.26 -11.35 5.20
CA ASN A 11 2.08 -11.86 3.84
C ASN A 11 2.13 -10.81 2.70
N SER A 12 2.52 -9.58 2.97
CA SER A 12 2.84 -8.62 1.90
C SER A 12 4.00 -9.14 1.04
N LEU A 13 3.93 -8.85 -0.25
CA LEU A 13 5.07 -8.95 -1.16
C LEU A 13 6.02 -7.78 -0.87
N LEU A 14 6.95 -7.99 0.07
CA LEU A 14 7.87 -6.93 0.53
C LEU A 14 8.76 -6.38 -0.58
N SER A 15 9.00 -7.13 -1.65
CA SER A 15 9.69 -6.62 -2.85
C SER A 15 8.98 -5.42 -3.47
N ILE A 16 7.65 -5.37 -3.41
CA ILE A 16 6.87 -4.21 -3.89
C ILE A 16 7.08 -3.03 -2.95
N VAL A 17 7.00 -3.25 -1.64
CA VAL A 17 7.16 -2.20 -0.62
C VAL A 17 8.56 -1.61 -0.68
N MET A 18 9.59 -2.48 -0.64
CA MET A 18 10.99 -2.04 -0.66
C MET A 18 11.36 -1.39 -2.00
N GLY A 19 10.93 -1.97 -3.13
CA GLY A 19 11.18 -1.41 -4.45
C GLY A 19 10.55 -0.03 -4.62
N ALA A 20 9.35 0.20 -4.09
CA ALA A 20 8.74 1.52 -4.09
C ALA A 20 9.54 2.49 -3.21
N ALA A 21 9.91 2.08 -1.99
CA ALA A 21 10.71 2.90 -1.08
C ALA A 21 12.03 3.30 -1.73
N ASP A 22 12.76 2.35 -2.33
CA ASP A 22 14.03 2.60 -3.02
C ASP A 22 13.84 3.56 -4.21
N THR A 23 12.73 3.44 -4.95
CA THR A 23 12.43 4.31 -6.09
C THR A 23 12.27 5.76 -5.66
N PHE A 24 11.47 6.03 -4.63
CA PHE A 24 11.28 7.39 -4.11
C PHE A 24 12.53 7.94 -3.45
N MET A 25 13.28 7.10 -2.72
CA MET A 25 14.56 7.49 -2.15
C MET A 25 15.59 7.83 -3.24
N THR A 26 15.67 7.03 -4.31
CA THR A 26 16.55 7.30 -5.44
C THR A 26 16.18 8.62 -6.14
N ALA A 27 14.88 8.90 -6.29
CA ALA A 27 14.41 10.16 -6.84
C ALA A 27 14.89 11.36 -6.01
N ASN A 28 14.95 11.23 -4.68
CA ASN A 28 15.47 12.27 -3.80
C ASN A 28 16.97 12.55 -4.01
N PHE A 29 17.72 11.58 -4.51
CA PHE A 29 19.14 11.73 -4.83
C PHE A 29 19.43 12.16 -6.28
N SER A 30 18.40 12.33 -7.12
CA SER A 30 18.57 12.71 -8.53
C SER A 30 18.88 14.21 -8.70
N GLY A 31 20.01 14.64 -8.11
CA GLY A 31 20.60 15.95 -8.23
C GLY A 31 22.10 15.84 -8.55
N SER A 32 22.73 16.92 -9.00
CA SER A 32 24.19 16.94 -9.12
C SER A 32 24.84 16.88 -7.74
N PRO A 33 25.96 16.17 -7.58
CA PRO A 33 26.71 16.18 -6.33
C PRO A 33 27.04 17.61 -5.89
N GLY A 34 26.60 18.00 -4.70
CA GLY A 34 26.76 19.35 -4.16
C GLY A 34 25.53 20.26 -4.25
N ASP A 35 24.45 19.84 -4.93
CA ASP A 35 23.17 20.53 -4.87
C ASP A 35 22.45 20.15 -3.56
N GLU A 36 22.50 21.01 -2.56
CA GLU A 36 21.70 20.89 -1.33
C GLU A 36 20.22 21.23 -1.62
N LYS A 37 19.53 20.37 -2.34
CA LYS A 37 18.08 20.50 -2.54
C LYS A 37 17.34 19.72 -1.47
N PRO A 38 16.20 20.25 -0.97
CA PRO A 38 15.34 19.45 -0.10
C PRO A 38 14.84 18.22 -0.84
N PRO A 39 14.57 17.09 -0.15
CA PRO A 39 14.05 15.90 -0.78
C PRO A 39 12.70 16.19 -1.46
N TRP A 40 12.44 15.50 -2.57
CA TRP A 40 11.19 15.62 -3.32
C TRP A 40 10.03 14.92 -2.63
N PHE A 41 10.33 13.83 -1.91
CA PHE A 41 9.35 12.96 -1.28
C PHE A 41 9.77 12.60 0.14
N GLU A 42 8.79 12.53 1.02
CA GLU A 42 8.91 11.89 2.33
C GLU A 42 8.24 10.51 2.25
N THR A 43 8.99 9.46 2.56
CA THR A 43 8.51 8.07 2.42
C THR A 43 8.51 7.39 3.78
N GLN A 44 7.40 6.72 4.11
CA GLN A 44 7.29 5.91 5.32
C GLN A 44 6.65 4.56 5.02
N ILE A 45 7.10 3.52 5.74
CA ILE A 45 6.49 2.19 5.75
C ILE A 45 5.68 2.08 7.03
N VAL A 46 4.43 1.66 6.93
CA VAL A 46 3.53 1.52 8.06
C VAL A 46 2.86 0.15 8.09
N SER A 47 2.52 -0.31 9.27
CA SER A 47 1.64 -1.45 9.50
C SER A 47 0.50 -1.07 10.44
N ILE A 48 -0.46 -1.96 10.66
CA ILE A 48 -1.59 -1.71 11.56
C ILE A 48 -1.09 -1.30 12.95
N ASP A 49 -0.15 -2.03 13.53
CA ASP A 49 0.31 -1.84 14.90
C ASP A 49 1.73 -1.26 15.04
N GLY A 50 2.43 -1.03 13.92
CA GLY A 50 3.81 -0.52 13.90
C GLY A 50 4.88 -1.51 14.33
N LYS A 51 4.53 -2.79 14.58
CA LYS A 51 5.46 -3.81 15.02
C LYS A 51 6.16 -4.53 13.87
N PRO A 52 7.32 -5.16 14.12
CA PRO A 52 7.98 -6.01 13.15
C PRO A 52 7.04 -7.10 12.63
N LEU A 53 7.06 -7.31 11.32
CA LEU A 53 6.23 -8.28 10.64
C LEU A 53 7.05 -9.10 9.65
N THR A 54 6.49 -10.23 9.22
CA THR A 54 7.10 -11.10 8.21
C THR A 54 6.23 -11.14 6.96
N GLY A 55 6.83 -10.76 5.83
CA GLY A 55 6.16 -10.83 4.53
C GLY A 55 6.16 -12.22 3.92
N PHE A 56 5.53 -12.36 2.76
CA PHE A 56 5.34 -13.64 2.06
C PHE A 56 6.66 -14.40 1.80
N GLY A 57 7.74 -13.73 1.48
CA GLY A 57 9.06 -14.35 1.24
C GLY A 57 9.81 -14.76 2.51
N ASN A 58 9.15 -14.82 3.66
CA ASN A 58 9.77 -15.09 4.97
C ASN A 58 10.86 -14.07 5.34
N VAL A 59 10.73 -12.85 4.83
CA VAL A 59 11.59 -11.72 5.15
C VAL A 59 10.88 -10.84 6.17
N SER A 60 11.60 -10.42 7.19
CA SER A 60 11.06 -9.54 8.21
C SER A 60 11.36 -8.08 7.91
N VAL A 61 10.42 -7.21 8.24
CA VAL A 61 10.56 -5.75 8.16
C VAL A 61 10.04 -5.12 9.46
N THR A 62 10.69 -4.04 9.87
CA THR A 62 10.19 -3.18 10.95
C THR A 62 9.62 -1.92 10.32
N PRO A 63 8.30 -1.67 10.41
CA PRO A 63 7.69 -0.44 9.95
C PRO A 63 8.22 0.78 10.71
N HIS A 64 8.11 1.96 10.12
CA HIS A 64 8.48 3.21 10.78
C HIS A 64 7.47 3.56 11.89
N THR A 65 6.18 3.24 11.67
CA THR A 65 5.10 3.54 12.61
C THR A 65 3.84 2.72 12.29
N SER A 66 2.79 2.91 13.11
CA SER A 66 1.46 2.33 12.86
C SER A 66 0.60 3.24 12.00
N ILE A 67 -0.46 2.67 11.38
CA ILE A 67 -1.47 3.45 10.63
C ILE A 67 -2.14 4.49 11.53
N GLY A 68 -2.35 4.19 12.81
CA GLY A 68 -2.97 5.11 13.77
C GLY A 68 -2.13 6.36 14.10
N ALA A 69 -0.83 6.35 13.78
CA ALA A 69 0.07 7.48 13.95
C ALA A 69 0.25 8.32 12.67
N VAL A 70 -0.40 7.95 11.58
CA VAL A 70 -0.36 8.70 10.32
C VAL A 70 -1.53 9.68 10.25
N ASP A 71 -1.27 10.93 10.56
CA ASP A 71 -2.30 11.98 10.53
C ASP A 71 -2.66 12.36 9.08
N GLU A 72 -1.64 12.60 8.25
CA GLU A 72 -1.79 13.04 6.86
C GLU A 72 -0.78 12.35 5.96
N THR A 73 -1.23 11.99 4.75
CA THR A 73 -0.39 11.46 3.67
C THR A 73 -1.01 11.80 2.32
N ASP A 74 -0.17 12.05 1.30
CA ASP A 74 -0.66 12.42 -0.02
C ASP A 74 -0.94 11.20 -0.89
N ILE A 75 -0.14 10.13 -0.70
CA ILE A 75 -0.24 8.89 -1.48
C ILE A 75 -0.12 7.71 -0.54
N ILE A 76 -1.01 6.73 -0.69
CA ILE A 76 -0.89 5.41 -0.07
C ILE A 76 -0.66 4.37 -1.15
N LEU A 77 0.39 3.57 -1.00
CA LEU A 77 0.67 2.42 -1.85
C LEU A 77 0.38 1.12 -1.10
N ILE A 78 -0.50 0.32 -1.69
CA ILE A 78 -0.97 -0.97 -1.17
C ILE A 78 -0.29 -2.08 -1.98
N PRO A 79 0.59 -2.90 -1.38
CA PRO A 79 1.30 -3.97 -2.07
C PRO A 79 0.38 -5.17 -2.34
N GLY A 80 0.88 -6.11 -3.12
CA GLY A 80 0.27 -7.43 -3.23
C GLY A 80 0.45 -8.26 -1.96
N PHE A 81 -0.51 -9.17 -1.75
CA PHE A 81 -0.53 -10.12 -0.63
C PHE A 81 -0.62 -11.56 -1.15
N MET A 82 0.09 -12.48 -0.51
CA MET A 82 0.07 -13.90 -0.84
C MET A 82 0.13 -14.76 0.44
N PRO A 83 -0.62 -15.87 0.52
CA PRO A 83 -1.66 -16.28 -0.43
C PRO A 83 -2.91 -15.40 -0.30
N LEU A 84 -3.59 -15.21 -1.41
CA LEU A 84 -4.86 -14.45 -1.46
C LEU A 84 -5.98 -15.09 -0.64
N PHE A 85 -5.94 -16.40 -0.47
CA PHE A 85 -7.10 -17.19 -0.04
C PHE A 85 -7.37 -17.19 1.46
N ASP A 86 -6.45 -16.69 2.26
CA ASP A 86 -6.72 -16.43 3.68
C ASP A 86 -7.30 -15.02 3.88
N SER A 87 -7.96 -14.55 2.85
CA SER A 87 -8.33 -13.17 2.60
C SER A 87 -9.27 -12.54 3.64
N LYS A 88 -10.02 -13.33 4.39
CA LYS A 88 -10.87 -12.79 5.47
C LYS A 88 -10.14 -12.67 6.80
N ALA A 89 -9.11 -13.48 7.03
CA ALA A 89 -8.33 -13.43 8.26
C ALA A 89 -7.26 -12.32 8.24
N ASN A 90 -6.76 -11.95 7.04
CA ASN A 90 -5.71 -10.94 6.89
C ASN A 90 -6.21 -9.55 6.48
N ARG A 91 -7.52 -9.38 6.28
CA ARG A 91 -8.12 -8.08 6.02
C ARG A 91 -8.61 -7.51 7.34
N SER A 92 -7.72 -6.86 8.04
CA SER A 92 -8.13 -6.11 9.21
C SER A 92 -9.16 -5.08 8.81
N GLN A 93 -10.33 -5.15 9.41
CA GLN A 93 -11.37 -4.14 9.28
C GLN A 93 -10.81 -2.74 9.57
N GLU A 94 -9.91 -2.65 10.53
CA GLU A 94 -9.20 -1.44 10.90
C GLU A 94 -8.42 -0.84 9.72
N LEU A 95 -7.70 -1.66 8.95
CA LEU A 95 -6.95 -1.18 7.77
C LEU A 95 -7.89 -0.71 6.66
N VAL A 96 -8.99 -1.45 6.42
CA VAL A 96 -10.01 -1.08 5.42
C VAL A 96 -10.65 0.27 5.79
N GLU A 97 -11.04 0.46 7.03
CA GLU A 97 -11.64 1.70 7.53
C GLU A 97 -10.64 2.87 7.48
N TRP A 98 -9.39 2.61 7.84
CA TRP A 98 -8.35 3.62 7.77
C TRP A 98 -8.06 4.07 6.32
N LEU A 99 -8.01 3.14 5.37
CA LEU A 99 -7.85 3.47 3.94
C LEU A 99 -9.02 4.33 3.44
N ALA A 100 -10.26 3.96 3.78
CA ALA A 100 -11.44 4.74 3.41
C ALA A 100 -11.40 6.14 4.04
N TYR A 101 -10.98 6.24 5.30
CA TYR A 101 -10.82 7.52 5.99
C TYR A 101 -9.77 8.42 5.31
N GLN A 102 -8.60 7.89 4.99
CA GLN A 102 -7.54 8.65 4.32
C GLN A 102 -7.97 9.10 2.91
N TYR A 103 -8.69 8.24 2.18
CA TYR A 103 -9.27 8.64 0.89
C TYR A 103 -10.23 9.81 1.04
N GLY A 104 -11.07 9.80 2.07
CA GLY A 104 -11.99 10.91 2.38
C GLY A 104 -11.28 12.22 2.69
N LYS A 105 -10.01 12.18 3.10
CA LYS A 105 -9.15 13.35 3.30
C LYS A 105 -8.45 13.82 2.01
N GLY A 106 -8.64 13.12 0.90
CA GLY A 106 -8.06 13.46 -0.39
C GLY A 106 -6.76 12.71 -0.75
N THR A 107 -6.39 11.71 0.04
CA THR A 107 -5.21 10.86 -0.24
C THR A 107 -5.41 10.05 -1.51
N LEU A 108 -4.41 10.02 -2.39
CA LEU A 108 -4.40 9.17 -3.58
C LEU A 108 -4.10 7.72 -3.19
N MET A 109 -4.93 6.80 -3.70
CA MET A 109 -4.76 5.37 -3.47
C MET A 109 -4.11 4.70 -4.67
N CYS A 110 -3.02 3.99 -4.43
CA CYS A 110 -2.32 3.18 -5.43
C CYS A 110 -2.27 1.74 -4.96
N SER A 111 -2.76 0.81 -5.77
CA SER A 111 -2.63 -0.63 -5.49
C SER A 111 -1.74 -1.30 -6.53
N VAL A 112 -0.96 -2.26 -6.10
CA VAL A 112 -0.09 -3.06 -6.97
C VAL A 112 -0.48 -4.53 -6.84
N CYS A 113 -0.56 -5.24 -7.98
CA CYS A 113 -0.82 -6.67 -8.00
C CYS A 113 -2.16 -6.99 -7.29
N THR A 114 -2.13 -7.92 -6.34
CA THR A 114 -3.29 -8.32 -5.53
C THR A 114 -3.70 -7.32 -4.45
N GLY A 115 -2.96 -6.23 -4.28
CA GLY A 115 -3.36 -5.11 -3.43
C GLY A 115 -4.70 -4.48 -3.83
N ALA A 116 -5.11 -4.66 -5.10
CA ALA A 116 -6.42 -4.23 -5.58
C ALA A 116 -7.59 -4.87 -4.80
N PHE A 117 -7.42 -6.10 -4.30
CA PHE A 117 -8.44 -6.76 -3.48
C PHE A 117 -8.67 -6.01 -2.16
N LEU A 118 -7.60 -5.58 -1.49
CA LEU A 118 -7.73 -4.80 -0.26
C LEU A 118 -8.39 -3.44 -0.54
N LEU A 119 -8.02 -2.80 -1.65
CA LEU A 119 -8.62 -1.52 -2.02
C LEU A 119 -10.10 -1.68 -2.40
N ALA A 120 -10.49 -2.77 -3.07
CA ALA A 120 -11.88 -3.06 -3.40
C ALA A 120 -12.75 -3.31 -2.15
N GLU A 121 -12.20 -3.90 -1.07
CA GLU A 121 -12.91 -4.08 0.19
C GLU A 121 -13.39 -2.76 0.82
N THR A 122 -12.72 -1.66 0.51
CA THR A 122 -13.16 -0.34 0.99
C THR A 122 -14.41 0.20 0.29
N GLY A 123 -14.84 -0.41 -0.82
CA GLY A 123 -15.88 0.10 -1.71
C GLY A 123 -15.44 1.27 -2.60
N LEU A 124 -14.20 1.74 -2.48
CA LEU A 124 -13.72 2.90 -3.23
C LEU A 124 -13.54 2.64 -4.72
N LEU A 125 -13.53 1.39 -5.14
CA LEU A 125 -13.41 1.00 -6.55
C LEU A 125 -14.77 0.81 -7.25
N ASP A 126 -15.88 0.83 -6.55
CA ASP A 126 -17.21 0.64 -7.13
C ASP A 126 -17.47 1.67 -8.24
N GLY A 127 -17.88 1.18 -9.41
CA GLY A 127 -18.08 2.00 -10.62
C GLY A 127 -16.81 2.53 -11.28
N LYS A 128 -15.63 2.18 -10.80
CA LYS A 128 -14.34 2.58 -11.36
C LYS A 128 -13.68 1.43 -12.13
N THR A 129 -12.83 1.78 -13.09
CA THR A 129 -11.96 0.81 -13.76
C THR A 129 -10.74 0.53 -12.89
N ALA A 130 -10.50 -0.75 -12.61
CA ALA A 130 -9.34 -1.19 -11.85
C ALA A 130 -8.67 -2.39 -12.54
N THR A 131 -7.45 -2.67 -12.13
CA THR A 131 -6.68 -3.84 -12.57
C THR A 131 -6.08 -4.55 -11.38
N THR A 132 -5.80 -5.84 -11.56
CA THR A 132 -5.11 -6.67 -10.56
C THR A 132 -4.11 -7.59 -11.26
N ASN A 133 -3.50 -8.53 -10.53
CA ASN A 133 -2.68 -9.56 -11.15
C ASN A 133 -3.56 -10.44 -12.06
N TRP A 134 -3.11 -10.68 -13.30
CA TRP A 134 -3.86 -11.40 -14.33
C TRP A 134 -4.32 -12.80 -13.89
N GLN A 135 -3.56 -13.50 -13.05
CA GLN A 135 -3.91 -14.82 -12.52
C GLN A 135 -5.18 -14.80 -11.65
N PHE A 136 -5.50 -13.65 -11.09
CA PHE A 136 -6.62 -13.45 -10.17
C PHE A 136 -7.70 -12.51 -10.72
N ALA A 137 -7.61 -12.14 -12.00
CA ALA A 137 -8.54 -11.20 -12.61
C ALA A 137 -9.98 -11.71 -12.57
N ASP A 138 -10.21 -12.98 -12.94
CA ASP A 138 -11.54 -13.58 -12.90
C ASP A 138 -12.10 -13.65 -11.48
N LEU A 139 -11.27 -14.01 -10.50
CA LEU A 139 -11.66 -14.03 -9.09
C LEU A 139 -11.99 -12.63 -8.60
N PHE A 140 -11.21 -11.63 -8.99
CA PHE A 140 -11.45 -10.23 -8.63
C PHE A 140 -12.79 -9.76 -9.14
N GLN A 141 -13.08 -9.99 -10.42
CA GLN A 141 -14.35 -9.61 -11.04
C GLN A 141 -15.57 -10.32 -10.42
N GLN A 142 -15.42 -11.62 -10.08
CA GLN A 142 -16.47 -12.37 -9.40
C GLN A 142 -16.73 -11.88 -7.96
N THR A 143 -15.66 -11.45 -7.27
CA THR A 143 -15.75 -11.00 -5.88
C THR A 143 -16.27 -9.56 -5.77
N TYR A 144 -15.89 -8.71 -6.73
CA TYR A 144 -16.24 -7.29 -6.77
C TYR A 144 -16.91 -6.93 -8.11
N PRO A 145 -18.15 -7.37 -8.33
CA PRO A 145 -18.84 -7.21 -9.62
C PRO A 145 -19.13 -5.75 -9.99
N ASP A 146 -19.09 -4.83 -9.03
CA ASP A 146 -19.31 -3.40 -9.24
C ASP A 146 -18.04 -2.65 -9.68
N VAL A 147 -16.89 -3.34 -9.75
CA VAL A 147 -15.63 -2.80 -10.27
C VAL A 147 -15.51 -3.14 -11.76
N ASN A 148 -15.18 -2.15 -12.60
CA ASN A 148 -15.07 -2.32 -14.06
C ASN A 148 -13.63 -2.68 -14.49
#